data_0b11a9f8120f587f4a2d40714c0484a4
#
_entry.id   0b11a9f8120f587f4a2d40714c0484a4
#
_cell.length_a   1.000
_cell.length_b   1.000
_cell.length_c   1.000
_cell.angle_alpha   90.00
_cell.angle_beta   90.00
_cell.angle_gamma   90.00
#
_symmetry.space_group_name_H-M   'P 1'
#
loop_
_entity.id
_entity.type
_entity.pdbx_description
1 polymer ?
#
loop_
_entity_poly.entity_id
_entity_poly.type
_entity_poly.pdbx_seq_one_letter_code
_entity_poly.pdbx_strand_id
1 'polypeptide(L)'
;MRAIEIARWIGDLWLAPRVVDASANMRASSIRITSAASVEDREMMARCIELSRTAVSKGELPFASVICKDGNVVAEATNQVFRDHDVTRHAELIAISTAQQILGRKRLTGCTLYTNVEPCAMCSLPLRETGVSKVVFSIKSPLMGGYSRWNVLGDDQLSTVMAGYIRKPPVVVAGLLMQEAEAVWHEWNPLIWRIIKKRGVFGGHFHRSGDAPCAIDDVEGNEALKPASSNVEPAASP
;
A
#
# COMPACT_ATOMS: atom_id res chain seq x y z
N MET A 1 -5.92 -20.72 17.06
CA MET A 1 -4.66 -20.30 16.43
C MET A 1 -4.73 -18.87 15.88
N ARG A 2 -5.77 -18.51 15.11
CA ARG A 2 -5.87 -17.17 14.45
C ARG A 2 -5.84 -15.95 15.39
N ALA A 3 -6.44 -16.04 16.58
CA ALA A 3 -6.41 -14.94 17.54
C ALA A 3 -4.99 -14.62 18.06
N ILE A 4 -4.13 -15.62 18.15
CA ILE A 4 -2.74 -15.47 18.61
C ILE A 4 -1.88 -14.80 17.50
N GLU A 5 -2.11 -15.11 16.24
CA GLU A 5 -1.38 -14.51 15.12
C GLU A 5 -1.75 -13.04 14.93
N ILE A 6 -3.05 -12.72 15.04
CA ILE A 6 -3.52 -11.32 15.05
C ILE A 6 -2.94 -10.58 16.25
N ALA A 7 -2.92 -11.21 17.44
CA ALA A 7 -2.33 -10.60 18.64
C ALA A 7 -0.81 -10.38 18.49
N ARG A 8 -0.07 -11.29 17.86
CA ARG A 8 1.34 -11.11 17.52
C ARG A 8 1.55 -9.95 16.56
N TRP A 9 0.80 -9.92 15.46
CA TRP A 9 0.88 -8.83 14.49
C TRP A 9 0.59 -7.47 15.14
N ILE A 10 -0.40 -7.40 16.06
CA ILE A 10 -0.68 -6.21 16.86
C ILE A 10 0.48 -5.91 17.80
N GLY A 11 1.07 -6.93 18.42
CA GLY A 11 2.24 -6.79 19.30
C GLY A 11 3.44 -6.21 18.56
N ASP A 12 3.74 -6.73 17.38
CA ASP A 12 4.79 -6.21 16.50
C ASP A 12 4.51 -4.77 16.07
N LEU A 13 3.25 -4.44 15.78
CA LEU A 13 2.81 -3.09 15.49
C LEU A 13 2.95 -2.14 16.71
N TRP A 14 2.72 -2.66 17.93
CA TRP A 14 2.88 -1.90 19.18
C TRP A 14 4.35 -1.61 19.50
N LEU A 15 5.23 -2.54 19.21
CA LEU A 15 6.68 -2.45 19.47
C LEU A 15 7.41 -1.69 18.35
N ALA A 16 6.81 -1.58 17.16
CA ALA A 16 7.40 -0.80 16.08
C ALA A 16 7.58 0.66 16.49
N PRO A 17 8.75 1.28 16.22
CA PRO A 17 8.94 2.70 16.47
C PRO A 17 7.87 3.51 15.72
N ARG A 18 7.43 4.62 16.31
CA ARG A 18 6.53 5.55 15.60
C ARG A 18 7.19 5.92 14.28
N VAL A 19 6.38 5.96 13.21
CA VAL A 19 6.88 6.44 11.91
C VAL A 19 7.34 7.87 12.11
N VAL A 20 8.67 8.04 12.23
CA VAL A 20 9.27 9.36 12.17
C VAL A 20 9.09 9.80 10.72
N ASP A 21 8.55 10.98 10.52
CA ASP A 21 8.31 11.54 9.20
C ASP A 21 9.64 11.68 8.45
N ALA A 22 10.00 10.67 7.66
CA ALA A 22 11.16 10.70 6.79
C ALA A 22 10.85 11.41 5.46
N SER A 23 9.70 12.09 5.36
CA SER A 23 9.28 12.85 4.18
C SER A 23 10.16 14.08 3.92
N ALA A 24 10.95 14.52 4.90
CA ALA A 24 11.82 15.69 4.78
C ALA A 24 12.96 15.54 3.75
N ASN A 25 13.32 14.32 3.32
CA ASN A 25 14.45 14.09 2.40
C ASN A 25 14.07 13.48 1.04
N MET A 26 12.84 13.08 0.81
CA MET A 26 12.40 12.72 -0.54
C MET A 26 11.79 13.96 -1.17
N ARG A 27 12.47 14.50 -2.20
CA ARG A 27 11.91 15.57 -3.04
C ARG A 27 10.48 15.21 -3.33
N ALA A 28 9.56 16.07 -2.94
CA ALA A 28 8.15 15.97 -3.25
C ALA A 28 8.00 15.91 -4.78
N SER A 29 8.06 14.72 -5.34
CA SER A 29 7.52 14.51 -6.67
C SER A 29 6.05 14.82 -6.53
N SER A 30 5.61 15.87 -7.19
CA SER A 30 4.23 16.36 -7.18
C SER A 30 3.31 15.16 -7.40
N ILE A 31 2.65 14.72 -6.33
CA ILE A 31 1.65 13.65 -6.37
C ILE A 31 0.54 14.17 -7.28
N ARG A 32 0.59 13.81 -8.56
CA ARG A 32 -0.50 14.07 -9.46
C ARG A 32 -1.63 13.11 -9.10
N ILE A 33 -2.60 13.58 -8.31
CA ILE A 33 -3.93 12.97 -8.31
C ILE A 33 -4.50 13.27 -9.70
N THR A 34 -4.15 12.43 -10.67
CA THR A 34 -4.52 12.60 -12.05
C THR A 34 -5.74 11.75 -12.35
N SER A 35 -6.81 12.42 -12.53
CA SER A 35 -8.12 12.08 -13.10
C SER A 35 -9.23 11.87 -12.10
N ALA A 36 -10.36 12.50 -12.39
CA ALA A 36 -11.62 12.18 -11.73
C ALA A 36 -11.91 10.68 -11.92
N ALA A 37 -12.23 9.99 -10.82
CA ALA A 37 -12.64 8.60 -10.87
C ALA A 37 -13.89 8.47 -11.76
N SER A 38 -13.90 7.49 -12.67
CA SER A 38 -15.05 7.19 -13.52
C SER A 38 -16.16 6.49 -12.71
N VAL A 39 -17.33 6.36 -13.31
CA VAL A 39 -18.43 5.55 -12.75
C VAL A 39 -17.97 4.11 -12.55
N GLU A 40 -17.31 3.54 -13.56
CA GLU A 40 -16.72 2.19 -13.50
C GLU A 40 -15.72 2.04 -12.34
N ASP A 41 -14.86 3.05 -12.10
CA ASP A 41 -13.94 3.01 -10.98
C ASP A 41 -14.67 2.91 -9.63
N ARG A 42 -15.80 3.61 -9.48
CA ARG A 42 -16.60 3.55 -8.26
C ARG A 42 -17.26 2.19 -8.07
N GLU A 43 -17.80 1.61 -9.13
CA GLU A 43 -18.44 0.29 -9.11
C GLU A 43 -17.44 -0.81 -8.76
N MET A 44 -16.29 -0.81 -9.41
CA MET A 44 -15.24 -1.80 -9.16
C MET A 44 -14.58 -1.63 -7.79
N MET A 45 -14.43 -0.40 -7.31
CA MET A 45 -13.93 -0.15 -5.96
C MET A 45 -14.96 -0.58 -4.90
N ALA A 46 -16.25 -0.31 -5.10
CA ALA A 46 -17.30 -0.80 -4.20
C ALA A 46 -17.31 -2.33 -4.12
N ARG A 47 -17.14 -3.01 -5.28
CA ARG A 47 -16.99 -4.47 -5.35
C ARG A 47 -15.74 -4.94 -4.59
N CYS A 48 -14.61 -4.26 -4.73
CA CYS A 48 -13.38 -4.58 -4.02
C CYS A 48 -13.56 -4.43 -2.50
N ILE A 49 -14.24 -3.38 -2.04
CA ILE A 49 -14.54 -3.16 -0.63
C ILE A 49 -15.45 -4.26 -0.09
N GLU A 50 -16.49 -4.66 -0.82
CA GLU A 50 -17.35 -5.77 -0.42
C GLU A 50 -16.58 -7.10 -0.36
N LEU A 51 -15.69 -7.34 -1.32
CA LEU A 51 -14.81 -8.51 -1.32
C LEU A 51 -13.90 -8.53 -0.07
N SER A 52 -13.48 -7.39 0.45
CA SER A 52 -12.66 -7.32 1.67
C SER A 52 -13.40 -7.82 2.92
N ARG A 53 -14.74 -7.71 2.98
CA ARG A 53 -15.56 -8.33 4.03
C ARG A 53 -15.47 -9.86 3.99
N THR A 54 -15.37 -10.45 2.81
CA THR A 54 -15.22 -11.91 2.69
C THR A 54 -13.86 -12.40 3.22
N ALA A 55 -12.81 -11.58 3.19
CA ALA A 55 -11.53 -11.91 3.83
C ALA A 55 -11.71 -12.07 5.34
N VAL A 56 -12.43 -11.16 5.97
CA VAL A 56 -12.74 -11.19 7.41
C VAL A 56 -13.48 -12.48 7.79
N SER A 57 -14.50 -12.87 7.03
CA SER A 57 -15.26 -14.10 7.29
C SER A 57 -14.39 -15.36 7.20
N LYS A 58 -13.29 -15.30 6.45
CA LYS A 58 -12.28 -16.37 6.33
C LYS A 58 -11.16 -16.27 7.37
N GLY A 59 -11.22 -15.26 8.27
CA GLY A 59 -10.26 -15.04 9.36
C GLY A 59 -8.98 -14.37 8.92
N GLU A 60 -9.01 -13.64 7.83
CA GLU A 60 -7.93 -12.80 7.32
C GLU A 60 -8.17 -11.33 7.66
N LEU A 61 -7.13 -10.50 7.48
CA LEU A 61 -7.29 -9.06 7.52
C LEU A 61 -8.10 -8.58 6.30
N PRO A 62 -8.88 -7.49 6.42
CA PRO A 62 -9.79 -7.02 5.38
C PRO A 62 -9.05 -6.35 4.20
N PHE A 63 -8.23 -7.14 3.48
CA PHE A 63 -7.60 -6.73 2.24
C PHE A 63 -8.19 -7.49 1.07
N ALA A 64 -8.46 -6.78 -0.01
CA ALA A 64 -8.95 -7.36 -1.25
C ALA A 64 -8.39 -6.60 -2.47
N SER A 65 -8.37 -7.27 -3.60
CA SER A 65 -7.99 -6.68 -4.89
C SER A 65 -8.82 -7.27 -6.01
N VAL A 66 -9.16 -6.40 -6.98
CA VAL A 66 -9.88 -6.75 -8.21
C VAL A 66 -9.06 -6.25 -9.40
N ILE A 67 -8.85 -7.08 -10.40
CA ILE A 67 -8.25 -6.69 -11.69
C ILE A 67 -9.33 -6.73 -12.76
N CYS A 68 -9.51 -5.60 -13.43
CA CYS A 68 -10.44 -5.45 -14.54
C CYS A 68 -9.71 -5.17 -15.84
N LYS A 69 -10.33 -5.57 -16.95
CA LYS A 69 -9.93 -5.23 -18.30
C LYS A 69 -11.17 -4.97 -19.15
N ASP A 70 -11.20 -3.82 -19.83
CA ASP A 70 -12.30 -3.42 -20.72
C ASP A 70 -13.68 -3.57 -20.04
N GLY A 71 -13.82 -3.06 -18.79
CA GLY A 71 -15.05 -3.12 -17.98
C GLY A 71 -15.34 -4.48 -17.34
N ASN A 72 -14.59 -5.52 -17.67
CA ASN A 72 -14.83 -6.88 -17.16
C ASN A 72 -13.86 -7.25 -16.05
N VAL A 73 -14.36 -7.89 -15.01
CA VAL A 73 -13.53 -8.47 -13.95
C VAL A 73 -12.77 -9.67 -14.49
N VAL A 74 -11.44 -9.61 -14.43
CA VAL A 74 -10.54 -10.69 -14.83
C VAL A 74 -10.15 -11.55 -13.64
N ALA A 75 -9.84 -10.92 -12.50
CA ALA A 75 -9.42 -11.63 -11.30
C ALA A 75 -9.85 -10.89 -10.04
N GLU A 76 -10.17 -11.66 -9.01
CA GLU A 76 -10.46 -11.16 -7.66
C GLU A 76 -9.68 -11.97 -6.64
N ALA A 77 -9.18 -11.32 -5.62
CA ALA A 77 -8.49 -11.99 -4.52
C ALA A 77 -8.68 -11.28 -3.19
N THR A 78 -8.62 -12.06 -2.12
CA THR A 78 -8.50 -11.58 -0.75
C THR A 78 -7.14 -11.95 -0.19
N ASN A 79 -6.72 -11.29 0.88
CA ASN A 79 -5.51 -11.65 1.62
C ASN A 79 -5.56 -13.10 2.11
N GLN A 80 -4.42 -13.79 2.11
CA GLN A 80 -4.29 -15.19 2.50
C GLN A 80 -3.03 -15.44 3.34
N VAL A 81 -2.44 -14.37 3.88
CA VAL A 81 -1.17 -14.43 4.62
C VAL A 81 -1.26 -15.35 5.84
N PHE A 82 -2.32 -15.22 6.64
CA PHE A 82 -2.50 -16.05 7.82
C PHE A 82 -2.91 -17.48 7.48
N ARG A 83 -3.72 -17.66 6.44
CA ARG A 83 -4.18 -18.97 6.00
C ARG A 83 -3.03 -19.85 5.48
N ASP A 84 -2.19 -19.24 4.65
CA ASP A 84 -1.15 -19.95 3.91
C ASP A 84 0.22 -19.87 4.61
N HIS A 85 0.33 -19.13 5.74
CA HIS A 85 1.59 -18.84 6.44
C HIS A 85 2.68 -18.27 5.52
N ASP A 86 2.28 -17.43 4.56
CA ASP A 86 3.14 -16.90 3.52
C ASP A 86 2.91 -15.38 3.37
N VAL A 87 3.96 -14.59 3.69
CA VAL A 87 3.92 -13.12 3.60
C VAL A 87 3.73 -12.59 2.18
N THR A 88 3.94 -13.41 1.16
CA THR A 88 3.72 -13.04 -0.24
C THR A 88 2.27 -13.16 -0.68
N ARG A 89 1.39 -13.72 0.16
CA ARG A 89 -0.02 -13.98 -0.17
C ARG A 89 -0.91 -12.74 0.02
N HIS A 90 -0.41 -11.57 -0.39
CA HIS A 90 -1.22 -10.35 -0.47
C HIS A 90 -2.25 -10.45 -1.59
N ALA A 91 -3.41 -9.82 -1.39
CA ALA A 91 -4.52 -9.83 -2.35
C ALA A 91 -4.08 -9.39 -3.75
N GLU A 92 -3.24 -8.35 -3.84
CA GLU A 92 -2.75 -7.83 -5.12
C GLU A 92 -1.88 -8.85 -5.86
N LEU A 93 -0.97 -9.53 -5.16
CA LEU A 93 -0.08 -10.52 -5.79
C LEU A 93 -0.87 -11.73 -6.29
N ILE A 94 -1.86 -12.18 -5.51
CA ILE A 94 -2.75 -13.26 -5.91
C ILE A 94 -3.57 -12.84 -7.15
N ALA A 95 -4.15 -11.63 -7.13
CA ALA A 95 -4.92 -11.11 -8.26
C ALA A 95 -4.06 -10.97 -9.52
N ILE A 96 -2.82 -10.46 -9.41
CA ILE A 96 -1.87 -10.37 -10.53
C ILE A 96 -1.60 -11.76 -11.12
N SER A 97 -1.23 -12.73 -10.28
CA SER A 97 -0.94 -14.10 -10.72
C SER A 97 -2.15 -14.73 -11.42
N THR A 98 -3.33 -14.60 -10.83
CA THR A 98 -4.58 -15.13 -11.41
C THR A 98 -4.92 -14.46 -12.74
N ALA A 99 -4.79 -13.14 -12.82
CA ALA A 99 -5.07 -12.41 -14.07
C ALA A 99 -4.11 -12.81 -15.21
N GLN A 100 -2.83 -13.01 -14.89
CA GLN A 100 -1.84 -13.49 -15.87
C GLN A 100 -2.21 -14.88 -16.40
N GLN A 101 -2.64 -15.78 -15.53
CA GLN A 101 -3.08 -17.13 -15.90
C GLN A 101 -4.33 -17.10 -16.77
N ILE A 102 -5.35 -16.34 -16.37
CA ILE A 102 -6.62 -16.23 -17.13
C ILE A 102 -6.39 -15.59 -18.50
N LEU A 103 -5.55 -14.54 -18.57
CA LEU A 103 -5.25 -13.85 -19.82
C LEU A 103 -4.18 -14.55 -20.68
N GLY A 104 -3.53 -15.60 -20.16
CA GLY A 104 -2.49 -16.36 -20.85
C GLY A 104 -1.26 -15.52 -21.23
N ARG A 105 -0.99 -14.44 -20.49
CA ARG A 105 0.10 -13.50 -20.82
C ARG A 105 0.74 -12.89 -19.58
N LYS A 106 2.04 -12.61 -19.64
CA LYS A 106 2.80 -11.97 -18.57
C LYS A 106 2.44 -10.49 -18.36
N ARG A 107 1.99 -9.79 -19.40
CA ARG A 107 1.68 -8.35 -19.38
C ARG A 107 0.21 -8.12 -19.09
N LEU A 108 -0.04 -7.18 -18.17
CA LEU A 108 -1.37 -6.74 -17.79
C LEU A 108 -1.67 -5.32 -18.30
N THR A 109 -1.04 -4.95 -19.42
CA THR A 109 -1.31 -3.69 -20.11
C THR A 109 -2.78 -3.61 -20.51
N GLY A 110 -3.42 -2.47 -20.26
CA GLY A 110 -4.86 -2.25 -20.43
C GLY A 110 -5.70 -2.74 -19.25
N CYS A 111 -5.07 -3.33 -18.22
CA CYS A 111 -5.78 -3.70 -17.00
C CYS A 111 -5.73 -2.58 -15.96
N THR A 112 -6.77 -2.51 -15.14
CA THR A 112 -6.86 -1.67 -13.93
C THR A 112 -6.86 -2.57 -12.71
N LEU A 113 -6.03 -2.27 -11.72
CA LEU A 113 -6.11 -2.85 -10.38
C LEU A 113 -6.90 -1.93 -9.47
N TYR A 114 -7.86 -2.50 -8.75
CA TYR A 114 -8.56 -1.88 -7.61
C TYR A 114 -8.14 -2.59 -6.34
N THR A 115 -7.82 -1.84 -5.30
CA THR A 115 -7.49 -2.40 -3.99
C THR A 115 -7.97 -1.46 -2.87
N ASN A 116 -8.55 -2.02 -1.82
CA ASN A 116 -9.14 -1.20 -0.75
C ASN A 116 -8.12 -0.51 0.15
N VAL A 117 -6.85 -0.95 0.11
CA VAL A 117 -5.71 -0.27 0.76
C VAL A 117 -4.61 -0.08 -0.27
N GLU A 118 -3.87 1.00 -0.16
CA GLU A 118 -2.72 1.31 -1.02
C GLU A 118 -1.76 0.12 -1.12
N PRO A 119 -1.37 -0.30 -2.35
CA PRO A 119 -0.42 -1.39 -2.54
C PRO A 119 0.90 -1.08 -1.82
N CYS A 120 1.40 -2.02 -1.03
CA CYS A 120 2.71 -1.89 -0.41
C CYS A 120 3.85 -1.92 -1.45
N ALA A 121 5.09 -1.62 -1.03
CA ALA A 121 6.25 -1.63 -1.93
C ALA A 121 6.45 -3.00 -2.62
N MET A 122 6.23 -4.10 -1.91
CA MET A 122 6.31 -5.47 -2.46
C MET A 122 5.28 -5.69 -3.58
N CYS A 123 4.04 -5.25 -3.41
CA CYS A 123 2.99 -5.39 -4.44
C CYS A 123 3.19 -4.43 -5.61
N SER A 124 3.79 -3.27 -5.35
CA SER A 124 3.98 -2.22 -6.34
C SER A 124 5.00 -2.58 -7.43
N LEU A 125 6.05 -3.33 -7.10
CA LEU A 125 7.04 -3.78 -8.09
C LEU A 125 6.42 -4.71 -9.14
N PRO A 126 5.69 -5.79 -8.82
CA PRO A 126 4.98 -6.61 -9.80
C PRO A 126 3.95 -5.84 -10.63
N LEU A 127 3.26 -4.85 -10.06
CA LEU A 127 2.36 -3.97 -10.82
C LEU A 127 3.12 -3.20 -11.90
N ARG A 128 4.29 -2.69 -11.58
CA ARG A 128 5.19 -2.01 -12.52
C ARG A 128 5.78 -2.98 -13.54
N GLU A 129 6.22 -4.17 -13.12
CA GLU A 129 6.79 -5.19 -14.01
C GLU A 129 5.76 -5.69 -15.01
N THR A 130 4.55 -6.03 -14.56
CA THR A 130 3.48 -6.52 -15.44
C THR A 130 2.88 -5.42 -16.33
N GLY A 131 3.10 -4.14 -15.99
CA GLY A 131 2.63 -2.99 -16.75
C GLY A 131 1.12 -2.78 -16.63
N VAL A 132 0.56 -3.00 -15.44
CA VAL A 132 -0.81 -2.57 -15.12
C VAL A 132 -0.95 -1.08 -15.47
N SER A 133 -2.00 -0.73 -16.20
CA SER A 133 -2.15 0.62 -16.76
C SER A 133 -2.70 1.62 -15.76
N LYS A 134 -3.51 1.17 -14.80
CA LYS A 134 -4.14 2.01 -13.79
C LYS A 134 -4.20 1.27 -12.46
N VAL A 135 -3.95 2.00 -11.39
CA VAL A 135 -4.08 1.53 -10.00
C VAL A 135 -5.02 2.47 -9.26
N VAL A 136 -6.09 1.93 -8.72
CA VAL A 136 -7.09 2.66 -7.92
C VAL A 136 -7.08 2.11 -6.51
N PHE A 137 -6.98 2.96 -5.50
CA PHE A 137 -7.02 2.51 -4.11
C PHE A 137 -7.76 3.49 -3.19
N SER A 138 -8.27 2.98 -2.06
CA SER A 138 -9.09 3.74 -1.11
C SER A 138 -8.25 4.31 0.02
N ILE A 139 -7.71 3.47 0.90
CA ILE A 139 -7.02 3.87 2.12
C ILE A 139 -5.53 4.04 1.86
N LYS A 140 -4.97 5.18 2.25
CA LYS A 140 -3.52 5.45 2.20
C LYS A 140 -2.76 4.59 3.20
N SER A 141 -1.55 4.16 2.84
CA SER A 141 -0.62 3.43 3.72
C SER A 141 0.67 4.21 3.96
N PRO A 142 0.70 5.17 4.91
CA PRO A 142 1.88 6.02 5.15
C PRO A 142 3.13 5.25 5.55
N LEU A 143 2.98 4.06 6.13
CA LEU A 143 4.10 3.23 6.56
C LEU A 143 4.68 2.37 5.43
N MET A 144 3.83 1.70 4.64
CA MET A 144 4.25 0.66 3.69
C MET A 144 3.90 0.98 2.24
N GLY A 145 3.17 2.06 1.98
CA GLY A 145 2.62 2.39 0.67
C GLY A 145 3.68 2.54 -0.41
N GLY A 146 3.48 1.84 -1.50
CA GLY A 146 4.37 1.88 -2.65
C GLY A 146 4.18 3.11 -3.53
N TYR A 147 3.18 3.92 -3.26
CA TYR A 147 2.95 5.22 -3.90
C TYR A 147 3.30 6.37 -2.94
N SER A 148 2.63 6.43 -1.78
CA SER A 148 2.75 7.56 -0.87
C SER A 148 4.02 7.57 -0.02
N ARG A 149 4.65 6.42 0.21
CA ARG A 149 5.86 6.29 1.04
C ARG A 149 7.12 6.05 0.20
N TRP A 150 7.10 5.02 -0.62
CA TRP A 150 8.27 4.55 -1.34
C TRP A 150 8.32 4.98 -2.80
N ASN A 151 7.25 5.60 -3.28
CA ASN A 151 7.07 6.09 -4.66
C ASN A 151 7.37 5.05 -5.78
N VAL A 152 7.29 3.76 -5.47
CA VAL A 152 7.57 2.71 -6.46
C VAL A 152 6.60 2.78 -7.65
N LEU A 153 5.31 3.10 -7.39
CA LEU A 153 4.30 3.22 -8.44
C LEU A 153 4.49 4.47 -9.31
N GLY A 154 4.98 5.58 -8.74
CA GLY A 154 5.10 6.85 -9.44
C GLY A 154 6.49 7.19 -9.95
N ASP A 155 7.51 6.38 -9.66
CA ASP A 155 8.89 6.70 -10.00
C ASP A 155 9.23 6.39 -11.47
N ASP A 156 9.45 7.45 -12.26
CA ASP A 156 9.87 7.35 -13.66
C ASP A 156 11.33 6.86 -13.80
N GLN A 157 12.19 7.14 -12.81
CA GLN A 157 13.58 6.73 -12.86
C GLN A 157 13.74 5.21 -12.85
N LEU A 158 12.86 4.50 -12.12
CA LEU A 158 12.84 3.04 -12.13
C LEU A 158 12.67 2.48 -13.55
N SER A 159 11.86 3.11 -14.38
CA SER A 159 11.66 2.69 -15.77
C SER A 159 12.90 2.88 -16.64
N THR A 160 13.73 3.86 -16.30
CA THR A 160 14.97 4.16 -17.02
C THR A 160 16.10 3.23 -16.55
N VAL A 161 16.29 3.10 -15.23
CA VAL A 161 17.37 2.29 -14.64
C VAL A 161 17.14 0.80 -14.89
N MET A 162 15.88 0.35 -14.85
CA MET A 162 15.48 -1.05 -15.06
C MET A 162 14.74 -1.22 -16.40
N ALA A 163 15.27 -0.58 -17.45
CA ALA A 163 14.68 -0.62 -18.79
C ALA A 163 14.44 -2.06 -19.28
N GLY A 164 13.28 -2.32 -19.86
CA GLY A 164 12.88 -3.66 -20.28
C GLY A 164 12.23 -4.52 -19.19
N TYR A 165 12.54 -4.28 -17.92
CA TYR A 165 11.97 -4.97 -16.77
C TYR A 165 10.76 -4.20 -16.22
N ILE A 166 11.00 -2.99 -15.74
CA ILE A 166 9.99 -2.14 -15.13
C ILE A 166 9.33 -1.26 -16.19
N ARG A 167 8.01 -1.22 -16.20
CA ARG A 167 7.22 -0.42 -17.14
C ARG A 167 7.03 1.01 -16.63
N LYS A 168 6.51 1.87 -17.51
CA LYS A 168 6.14 3.24 -17.12
C LYS A 168 5.18 3.21 -15.92
N PRO A 169 5.17 4.25 -15.07
CA PRO A 169 4.21 4.39 -14.00
C PRO A 169 2.77 4.22 -14.48
N PRO A 170 1.91 3.48 -13.75
CA PRO A 170 0.49 3.45 -14.01
C PRO A 170 -0.14 4.81 -13.69
N VAL A 171 -1.32 5.07 -14.24
CA VAL A 171 -2.21 6.12 -13.72
C VAL A 171 -2.64 5.73 -12.31
N VAL A 172 -2.51 6.62 -11.34
CA VAL A 172 -2.91 6.34 -9.94
C VAL A 172 -4.10 7.20 -9.56
N VAL A 173 -5.16 6.56 -9.08
CA VAL A 173 -6.34 7.19 -8.46
C VAL A 173 -6.39 6.80 -6.99
N ALA A 174 -6.19 7.76 -6.10
CA ALA A 174 -6.07 7.54 -4.67
C ALA A 174 -7.27 8.10 -3.90
N GLY A 175 -7.68 7.42 -2.82
CA GLY A 175 -8.72 7.89 -1.90
C GLY A 175 -10.15 7.65 -2.36
N LEU A 176 -10.36 6.81 -3.37
CA LEU A 176 -11.70 6.52 -3.87
C LEU A 176 -12.48 5.65 -2.86
N LEU A 177 -13.67 6.10 -2.45
CA LEU A 177 -14.54 5.43 -1.46
C LEU A 177 -13.77 5.12 -0.14
N MET A 178 -12.94 6.05 0.32
CA MET A 178 -12.10 5.85 1.50
C MET A 178 -12.92 5.59 2.76
N GLN A 179 -14.03 6.30 2.95
CA GLN A 179 -14.88 6.16 4.14
C GLN A 179 -15.54 4.78 4.20
N GLU A 180 -16.01 4.27 3.06
CA GLU A 180 -16.61 2.96 2.93
C GLU A 180 -15.57 1.84 3.18
N ALA A 181 -14.34 2.02 2.70
CA ALA A 181 -13.26 1.09 2.98
C ALA A 181 -12.85 1.11 4.47
N GLU A 182 -12.75 2.29 5.09
CA GLU A 182 -12.47 2.44 6.54
C GLU A 182 -13.58 1.80 7.39
N ALA A 183 -14.85 1.85 6.96
CA ALA A 183 -15.96 1.23 7.65
C ALA A 183 -15.75 -0.28 7.81
N VAL A 184 -15.26 -0.98 6.79
CA VAL A 184 -14.97 -2.43 6.87
C VAL A 184 -13.90 -2.73 7.93
N TRP A 185 -12.85 -1.92 8.03
CA TRP A 185 -11.84 -2.07 9.07
C TRP A 185 -12.40 -1.83 10.47
N HIS A 186 -13.28 -0.83 10.60
CA HIS A 186 -13.95 -0.54 11.85
C HIS A 186 -14.95 -1.66 12.24
N GLU A 187 -15.72 -2.17 11.30
CA GLU A 187 -16.63 -3.32 11.49
C GLU A 187 -15.85 -4.57 11.92
N TRP A 188 -14.68 -4.82 11.32
CA TRP A 188 -13.83 -5.96 11.68
C TRP A 188 -13.35 -5.86 13.13
N ASN A 189 -12.77 -4.74 13.53
CA ASN A 189 -12.34 -4.51 14.91
C ASN A 189 -12.07 -3.01 15.19
N PRO A 190 -13.00 -2.30 15.85
CA PRO A 190 -12.89 -0.86 16.07
C PRO A 190 -11.69 -0.46 16.93
N LEU A 191 -11.28 -1.30 17.89
CA LEU A 191 -10.13 -1.02 18.75
C LEU A 191 -8.82 -1.13 17.96
N ILE A 192 -8.65 -2.21 17.20
CA ILE A 192 -7.46 -2.42 16.37
C ILE A 192 -7.39 -1.34 15.31
N TRP A 193 -8.50 -1.00 14.65
CA TRP A 193 -8.54 0.06 13.66
C TRP A 193 -8.09 1.40 14.22
N ARG A 194 -8.54 1.75 15.43
CA ARG A 194 -8.08 2.96 16.12
C ARG A 194 -6.57 2.95 16.38
N ILE A 195 -6.01 1.81 16.78
CA ILE A 195 -4.56 1.64 17.00
C ILE A 195 -3.80 1.81 15.69
N ILE A 196 -4.25 1.17 14.61
CA ILE A 196 -3.66 1.25 13.26
C ILE A 196 -3.60 2.71 12.80
N LYS A 197 -4.71 3.46 12.93
CA LYS A 197 -4.78 4.89 12.57
C LYS A 197 -3.84 5.74 13.45
N LYS A 198 -3.86 5.54 14.78
CA LYS A 198 -3.00 6.27 15.71
C LYS A 198 -1.51 6.03 15.45
N ARG A 199 -1.14 4.85 14.95
CA ARG A 199 0.23 4.49 14.59
C ARG A 199 0.64 4.95 13.20
N GLY A 200 -0.28 5.51 12.40
CA GLY A 200 -0.02 5.96 11.05
C GLY A 200 0.28 4.82 10.06
N VAL A 201 -0.20 3.61 10.35
CA VAL A 201 -0.03 2.47 9.43
C VAL A 201 -0.91 2.66 8.22
N PHE A 202 -2.18 3.01 8.47
CA PHE A 202 -3.18 3.32 7.45
C PHE A 202 -3.91 4.62 7.78
N GLY A 203 -4.48 5.25 6.74
CA GLY A 203 -5.26 6.47 6.86
C GLY A 203 -4.43 7.72 6.53
N GLY A 204 -4.98 8.88 6.84
CA GLY A 204 -4.42 10.20 6.49
C GLY A 204 -5.03 10.74 5.20
N HIS A 205 -5.03 12.07 5.09
CA HIS A 205 -5.61 12.77 3.95
C HIS A 205 -4.66 12.77 2.75
N PHE A 206 -5.23 12.73 1.56
CA PHE A 206 -4.52 13.05 0.33
C PHE A 206 -4.60 14.56 0.11
N HIS A 207 -3.46 15.24 0.03
CA HIS A 207 -3.46 16.65 -0.37
C HIS A 207 -3.88 16.77 -1.82
N ARG A 208 -4.85 17.62 -2.11
CA ARG A 208 -5.12 18.02 -3.49
C ARG A 208 -3.99 18.93 -3.96
N SER A 209 -3.63 18.82 -5.24
CA SER A 209 -2.68 19.76 -5.84
C SER A 209 -3.24 21.19 -5.74
N GLY A 210 -2.67 21.98 -4.83
CA GLY A 210 -3.13 23.34 -4.54
C GLY A 210 -3.30 23.67 -3.06
N ASP A 211 -3.32 22.68 -2.18
CA ASP A 211 -3.36 22.91 -0.74
C ASP A 211 -1.94 23.17 -0.21
N ALA A 212 -1.77 24.28 0.53
CA ALA A 212 -0.53 24.55 1.26
C ALA A 212 -0.25 23.40 2.26
N PRO A 213 1.03 23.08 2.53
CA PRO A 213 1.34 22.06 3.52
C PRO A 213 0.74 22.45 4.87
N CYS A 214 -0.06 21.56 5.44
CA CYS A 214 -0.59 21.75 6.78
C CYS A 214 0.58 21.86 7.75
N ALA A 215 0.67 22.98 8.48
CA ALA A 215 1.64 23.17 9.55
C ALA A 215 1.44 22.03 10.57
N ILE A 216 2.49 21.30 10.85
CA ILE A 216 2.52 20.30 11.91
C ILE A 216 2.58 21.08 13.19
N ASP A 217 1.60 20.90 14.08
CA ASP A 217 1.64 21.43 15.42
C ASP A 217 2.92 20.93 16.11
N ASP A 218 3.79 21.88 16.46
CA ASP A 218 5.05 21.67 17.16
C ASP A 218 4.76 21.05 18.53
N VAL A 219 5.10 19.78 18.70
CA VAL A 219 5.22 19.19 20.02
C VAL A 219 6.68 19.35 20.44
N GLU A 220 6.93 20.35 21.29
CA GLU A 220 8.18 20.56 21.98
C GLU A 220 8.64 19.32 22.75
N GLY A 221 9.91 19.00 22.68
CA GLY A 221 10.54 17.95 23.47
C GLY A 221 11.73 17.30 22.79
N ASN A 222 12.77 18.09 22.53
CA ASN A 222 14.02 17.61 21.96
C ASN A 222 15.07 17.44 23.07
N GLU A 223 15.38 16.21 23.48
CA GLU A 223 16.65 15.90 24.13
C GLU A 223 17.61 15.27 23.14
N ALA A 224 18.67 15.99 22.84
CA ALA A 224 19.69 15.63 21.89
C ALA A 224 20.56 14.45 22.40
N LEU A 225 20.53 13.34 21.69
CA LEU A 225 21.51 12.26 21.85
C LEU A 225 22.83 12.64 21.16
N LYS A 226 23.90 12.74 21.96
CA LYS A 226 25.28 12.95 21.48
C LYS A 226 25.77 11.72 20.69
N PRO A 227 26.56 11.91 19.62
CA PRO A 227 27.14 10.79 18.90
C PRO A 227 28.24 10.09 19.70
N ALA A 228 28.23 8.76 19.71
CA ALA A 228 29.28 7.93 20.27
C ALA A 228 30.56 8.03 19.42
N SER A 229 31.68 8.31 20.06
CA SER A 229 33.01 8.34 19.46
C SER A 229 33.48 6.92 19.11
N SER A 230 33.80 6.70 17.84
CA SER A 230 34.44 5.48 17.36
C SER A 230 35.95 5.53 17.61
N ASN A 231 36.45 4.79 18.59
CA ASN A 231 37.84 4.43 18.66
C ASN A 231 38.04 3.06 17.97
N VAL A 232 38.65 3.06 16.80
CA VAL A 232 39.15 1.84 16.14
C VAL A 232 40.68 1.95 16.19
N GLU A 233 41.33 1.11 17.01
CA GLU A 233 42.76 0.89 16.96
C GLU A 233 43.15 0.00 15.75
N PRO A 234 44.26 0.25 15.09
CA PRO A 234 44.74 -0.62 13.98
C PRO A 234 45.47 -1.84 14.53
N ALA A 235 45.04 -3.03 14.08
CA ALA A 235 45.71 -4.29 14.34
C ALA A 235 47.05 -4.35 13.56
N ALA A 236 48.15 -4.67 14.28
CA ALA A 236 49.45 -4.97 13.73
C ALA A 236 49.47 -6.36 13.09
N SER A 237 50.08 -6.44 11.92
CA SER A 237 50.44 -7.71 11.25
C SER A 237 51.82 -8.23 11.74
N PRO A 238 52.02 -9.56 11.72
CA PRO A 238 53.33 -10.13 11.41
C PRO A 238 53.46 -10.50 9.95
#